data_14faa939031b6bd165df1632acd0fa29
#
_entry.id   14faa939031b6bd165df1632acd0fa29
#
_cell.length_a   1.000
_cell.length_b   1.000
_cell.length_c   1.000
_cell.angle_alpha   90.00
_cell.angle_beta   90.00
_cell.angle_gamma   90.00
#
_symmetry.space_group_name_H-M   'P 1'
#
loop_
_entity.id
_entity.type
_entity.pdbx_description
1 polymer ?
#
loop_
_entity_poly.entity_id
_entity_poly.type
_entity_poly.pdbx_seq_one_letter_code
_entity_poly.pdbx_strand_id
1 'polypeptide(L)'
;TLSLHDALPISHSEQLIPHMDEILKDAGVDQKEITAIAAAKGPGSFTGLRIGLATAKTAAYIWKVPLIGVDTLEALVWNLVGARAFILPLLDAQRGNVYAAMYGSFDEIWQEAPAEAASIDEVVKAAASHGGPILAVGEGAEMYREKLLAEGIQVAPPHNCCARASSVAMAAFVRWEKGQIDDPLQLMPNYIRRSEAEVLWEKLHGMN
;
A
#
# COMPACT_ATOMS: atom_id res chain seq x y z
N THR A 1 -7.47 28.10 24.11
CA THR A 1 -6.95 27.47 22.88
C THR A 1 -7.20 25.98 22.99
N LEU A 2 -8.36 25.53 22.46
CA LEU A 2 -8.64 24.12 22.28
C LEU A 2 -7.64 23.58 21.24
N SER A 3 -6.82 22.63 21.66
CA SER A 3 -5.93 21.92 20.77
C SER A 3 -6.77 21.06 19.82
N LEU A 4 -6.46 21.04 18.52
CA LEU A 4 -7.07 20.12 17.54
C LEU A 4 -6.87 18.63 17.90
N HIS A 5 -6.07 18.32 18.94
CA HIS A 5 -5.87 16.98 19.48
C HIS A 5 -6.96 16.53 20.47
N ASP A 6 -7.81 17.45 20.95
CA ASP A 6 -8.91 17.14 21.86
C ASP A 6 -10.23 16.84 21.12
N ALA A 7 -10.27 16.95 19.80
CA ALA A 7 -11.34 16.38 19.00
C ALA A 7 -11.23 14.84 19.11
N LEU A 8 -12.29 14.23 19.64
CA LEU A 8 -12.46 12.77 19.69
C LEU A 8 -11.98 12.17 18.37
N PRO A 9 -11.21 11.08 18.39
CA PRO A 9 -10.77 10.42 17.15
C PRO A 9 -12.03 9.91 16.43
N ILE A 10 -12.53 10.73 15.50
CA ILE A 10 -13.58 10.28 14.59
C ILE A 10 -12.96 9.12 13.84
N SER A 11 -13.55 7.94 13.97
CA SER A 11 -12.94 6.73 13.41
C SER A 11 -12.87 6.85 11.88
N HIS A 12 -11.81 6.36 11.27
CA HIS A 12 -11.67 6.36 9.80
C HIS A 12 -12.88 5.74 9.10
N SER A 13 -13.58 4.81 9.77
CA SER A 13 -14.80 4.20 9.25
C SER A 13 -15.97 5.17 9.09
N GLU A 14 -16.06 6.19 9.95
CA GLU A 14 -17.16 7.17 9.91
C GLU A 14 -16.93 8.25 8.85
N GLN A 15 -15.68 8.52 8.49
CA GLN A 15 -15.31 9.58 7.55
C GLN A 15 -15.19 9.10 6.10
N LEU A 16 -14.92 7.81 5.87
CA LEU A 16 -14.59 7.32 4.54
C LEU A 16 -15.73 7.54 3.53
N ILE A 17 -16.95 7.17 3.85
CA ILE A 17 -18.11 7.35 2.96
C ILE A 17 -18.44 8.84 2.73
N PRO A 18 -18.53 9.70 3.77
CA PRO A 18 -18.68 11.15 3.57
C PRO A 18 -17.62 11.76 2.66
N HIS A 19 -16.34 11.40 2.84
CA HIS A 19 -15.26 11.93 1.97
C HIS A 19 -15.36 11.42 0.53
N MET A 20 -15.79 10.17 0.31
CA MET A 20 -16.05 9.68 -1.05
C MET A 20 -17.14 10.50 -1.75
N ASP A 21 -18.25 10.80 -1.04
CA ASP A 21 -19.35 11.60 -1.57
C ASP A 21 -18.91 13.06 -1.86
N GLU A 22 -18.12 13.65 -0.96
CA GLU A 22 -17.55 14.98 -1.13
C GLU A 22 -16.64 15.06 -2.37
N ILE A 23 -15.71 14.11 -2.52
CA ILE A 23 -14.80 14.05 -3.65
C ILE A 23 -15.57 13.90 -4.98
N LEU A 24 -16.60 13.08 -5.05
CA LEU A 24 -17.42 12.95 -6.25
C LEU A 24 -18.14 14.26 -6.59
N LYS A 25 -18.71 14.94 -5.59
CA LYS A 25 -19.35 16.25 -5.77
C LYS A 25 -18.37 17.31 -6.25
N ASP A 26 -17.20 17.38 -5.63
CA ASP A 26 -16.16 18.35 -6.00
C ASP A 26 -15.61 18.11 -7.41
N ALA A 27 -15.52 16.84 -7.81
CA ALA A 27 -15.13 16.45 -9.16
C ALA A 27 -16.26 16.66 -10.20
N GLY A 28 -17.50 16.88 -9.77
CA GLY A 28 -18.68 16.97 -10.66
C GLY A 28 -19.02 15.64 -11.32
N VAL A 29 -18.67 14.50 -10.69
CA VAL A 29 -18.87 13.15 -11.21
C VAL A 29 -20.06 12.51 -10.53
N ASP A 30 -21.05 12.02 -11.32
CA ASP A 30 -22.16 11.22 -10.78
C ASP A 30 -21.67 9.81 -10.45
N GLN A 31 -22.19 9.25 -9.36
CA GLN A 31 -21.90 7.87 -8.95
C GLN A 31 -22.11 6.86 -10.11
N LYS A 32 -23.06 7.10 -11.02
CA LYS A 32 -23.36 6.24 -12.16
C LYS A 32 -22.27 6.25 -13.24
N GLU A 33 -21.38 7.24 -13.20
CA GLU A 33 -20.25 7.36 -14.14
C GLU A 33 -19.04 6.57 -13.66
N ILE A 34 -19.05 6.05 -12.40
CA ILE A 34 -18.00 5.19 -11.87
C ILE A 34 -18.02 3.86 -12.60
N THR A 35 -16.90 3.50 -13.21
CA THR A 35 -16.75 2.29 -14.04
C THR A 35 -15.96 1.18 -13.34
N ALA A 36 -15.20 1.50 -12.31
CA ALA A 36 -14.45 0.53 -11.52
C ALA A 36 -14.12 1.12 -10.14
N ILE A 37 -13.82 0.25 -9.18
CA ILE A 37 -13.31 0.63 -7.85
C ILE A 37 -11.92 0.00 -7.67
N ALA A 38 -10.97 0.81 -7.24
CA ALA A 38 -9.63 0.37 -6.86
C ALA A 38 -9.46 0.50 -5.34
N ALA A 39 -8.82 -0.49 -4.73
CA ALA A 39 -8.55 -0.46 -3.29
C ALA A 39 -7.17 -1.02 -2.96
N ALA A 40 -6.45 -0.39 -2.04
CA ALA A 40 -5.24 -0.96 -1.47
C ALA A 40 -5.61 -2.20 -0.62
N LYS A 41 -4.97 -3.34 -0.91
CA LYS A 41 -5.22 -4.60 -0.18
C LYS A 41 -4.14 -4.95 0.84
N GLY A 42 -3.13 -4.08 1.04
CA GLY A 42 -2.02 -4.30 1.97
C GLY A 42 -0.69 -4.50 1.26
N PRO A 43 0.41 -4.61 2.05
CA PRO A 43 0.43 -4.59 3.51
C PRO A 43 0.12 -3.22 4.10
N GLY A 44 -0.21 -3.16 5.41
CA GLY A 44 -0.51 -1.93 6.12
C GLY A 44 -1.32 -2.15 7.41
N SER A 45 -1.93 -1.08 7.91
CA SER A 45 -2.77 -1.13 9.12
C SER A 45 -3.88 -2.17 9.01
N PHE A 46 -3.90 -3.13 9.93
CA PHE A 46 -4.89 -4.21 9.95
C PHE A 46 -6.35 -3.70 9.98
N THR A 47 -6.63 -2.73 10.84
CA THR A 47 -7.96 -2.10 10.93
C THR A 47 -8.28 -1.29 9.67
N GLY A 48 -7.33 -0.49 9.20
CA GLY A 48 -7.51 0.35 8.01
C GLY A 48 -7.81 -0.48 6.75
N LEU A 49 -7.06 -1.57 6.54
CA LEU A 49 -7.27 -2.48 5.41
C LEU A 49 -8.66 -3.13 5.44
N ARG A 50 -9.12 -3.58 6.61
CA ARG A 50 -10.46 -4.18 6.74
C ARG A 50 -11.56 -3.17 6.44
N ILE A 51 -11.47 -1.96 6.98
CA ILE A 51 -12.44 -0.89 6.72
C ILE A 51 -12.44 -0.53 5.23
N GLY A 52 -11.27 -0.25 4.66
CA GLY A 52 -11.13 0.14 3.26
C GLY A 52 -11.64 -0.91 2.29
N LEU A 53 -11.22 -2.17 2.47
CA LEU A 53 -11.67 -3.28 1.61
C LEU A 53 -13.14 -3.60 1.79
N ALA A 54 -13.68 -3.59 3.02
CA ALA A 54 -15.11 -3.82 3.24
C ALA A 54 -15.95 -2.75 2.53
N THR A 55 -15.54 -1.48 2.64
CA THR A 55 -16.22 -0.37 1.95
C THR A 55 -16.13 -0.53 0.43
N ALA A 56 -14.92 -0.80 -0.11
CA ALA A 56 -14.72 -0.98 -1.54
C ALA A 56 -15.52 -2.17 -2.11
N LYS A 57 -15.52 -3.31 -1.42
CA LYS A 57 -16.32 -4.49 -1.77
C LYS A 57 -17.81 -4.20 -1.79
N THR A 58 -18.31 -3.52 -0.76
CA THR A 58 -19.71 -3.14 -0.64
C THR A 58 -20.12 -2.19 -1.77
N ALA A 59 -19.31 -1.16 -2.02
CA ALA A 59 -19.57 -0.21 -3.10
C ALA A 59 -19.54 -0.90 -4.48
N ALA A 60 -18.54 -1.73 -4.76
CA ALA A 60 -18.44 -2.49 -6.01
C ALA A 60 -19.66 -3.39 -6.22
N TYR A 61 -20.12 -4.06 -5.17
CA TYR A 61 -21.31 -4.93 -5.21
C TYR A 61 -22.59 -4.14 -5.49
N ILE A 62 -22.80 -3.03 -4.78
CA ILE A 62 -24.02 -2.19 -4.93
C ILE A 62 -24.04 -1.48 -6.28
N TRP A 63 -22.91 -0.93 -6.71
CA TRP A 63 -22.79 -0.17 -7.95
C TRP A 63 -22.64 -1.08 -9.17
N LYS A 64 -22.43 -2.39 -8.96
CA LYS A 64 -22.25 -3.41 -10.01
C LYS A 64 -21.07 -3.08 -10.93
N VAL A 65 -20.00 -2.60 -10.36
CA VAL A 65 -18.76 -2.29 -11.08
C VAL A 65 -17.62 -3.22 -10.62
N PRO A 66 -16.61 -3.48 -11.47
CA PRO A 66 -15.45 -4.28 -11.10
C PRO A 66 -14.69 -3.68 -9.91
N LEU A 67 -14.08 -4.57 -9.14
CA LEU A 67 -13.16 -4.23 -8.04
C LEU A 67 -11.75 -4.68 -8.42
N ILE A 68 -10.76 -3.85 -8.15
CA ILE A 68 -9.34 -4.15 -8.37
C ILE A 68 -8.55 -3.88 -7.10
N GLY A 69 -7.98 -4.93 -6.52
CA GLY A 69 -7.08 -4.84 -5.37
C GLY A 69 -5.64 -4.54 -5.81
N VAL A 70 -5.02 -3.56 -5.19
CA VAL A 70 -3.64 -3.16 -5.46
C VAL A 70 -2.80 -3.35 -4.21
N ASP A 71 -1.60 -3.89 -4.34
CA ASP A 71 -0.64 -3.95 -3.23
C ASP A 71 -0.19 -2.55 -2.84
N THR A 72 -0.11 -2.28 -1.53
CA THR A 72 0.34 -0.96 -1.02
C THR A 72 1.77 -0.67 -1.42
N LEU A 73 2.64 -1.70 -1.46
CA LEU A 73 4.02 -1.56 -1.92
C LEU A 73 4.06 -1.19 -3.41
N GLU A 74 3.23 -1.84 -4.23
CA GLU A 74 3.09 -1.49 -5.65
C GLU A 74 2.58 -0.06 -5.84
N ALA A 75 1.59 0.37 -5.07
CA ALA A 75 1.11 1.76 -5.14
C ALA A 75 2.20 2.79 -4.85
N LEU A 76 3.15 2.49 -3.96
CA LEU A 76 4.32 3.34 -3.72
C LEU A 76 5.24 3.41 -4.95
N VAL A 77 5.40 2.32 -5.68
CA VAL A 77 6.18 2.30 -6.93
C VAL A 77 5.56 3.21 -7.99
N TRP A 78 4.24 3.24 -8.07
CA TRP A 78 3.52 4.13 -8.99
C TRP A 78 3.69 5.63 -8.71
N ASN A 79 4.16 6.01 -7.51
CA ASN A 79 4.60 7.39 -7.24
C ASN A 79 5.87 7.77 -8.00
N LEU A 80 6.61 6.80 -8.54
CA LEU A 80 7.93 6.94 -9.15
C LEU A 80 7.98 6.40 -10.59
N VAL A 81 6.84 6.39 -11.28
CA VAL A 81 6.78 6.00 -12.69
C VAL A 81 7.79 6.79 -13.52
N GLY A 82 8.57 6.08 -14.32
CA GLY A 82 9.59 6.68 -15.18
C GLY A 82 10.91 7.00 -14.48
N ALA A 83 11.12 6.56 -13.24
CA ALA A 83 12.37 6.78 -12.51
C ALA A 83 13.59 6.08 -13.16
N ARG A 84 13.38 5.08 -14.04
CA ARG A 84 14.41 4.27 -14.70
C ARG A 84 15.41 3.65 -13.71
N ALA A 85 14.86 3.08 -12.64
CA ALA A 85 15.59 2.47 -11.54
C ALA A 85 14.85 1.25 -11.01
N PHE A 86 15.56 0.46 -10.19
CA PHE A 86 14.89 -0.49 -9.30
C PHE A 86 14.31 0.28 -8.12
N ILE A 87 13.04 0.04 -7.82
CA ILE A 87 12.32 0.70 -6.74
C ILE A 87 12.18 -0.29 -5.59
N LEU A 88 12.59 0.15 -4.40
CA LEU A 88 12.48 -0.59 -3.14
C LEU A 88 11.41 0.08 -2.25
N PRO A 89 10.13 -0.28 -2.38
CA PRO A 89 9.11 0.21 -1.47
C PRO A 89 9.28 -0.41 -0.09
N LEU A 90 9.24 0.42 0.96
CA LEU A 90 9.43 0.05 2.35
C LEU A 90 8.31 0.62 3.22
N LEU A 91 7.59 -0.25 3.92
CA LEU A 91 6.63 0.15 4.95
C LEU A 91 7.07 -0.40 6.31
N ASP A 92 6.76 0.31 7.39
CA ASP A 92 7.07 -0.16 8.74
C ASP A 92 6.27 -1.42 9.09
N ALA A 93 6.96 -2.50 9.44
CA ALA A 93 6.38 -3.73 9.97
C ALA A 93 6.63 -3.89 11.47
N GLN A 94 7.05 -2.81 12.14
CA GLN A 94 7.37 -2.71 13.56
C GLN A 94 8.56 -3.56 14.03
N ARG A 95 9.13 -3.20 15.17
CA ARG A 95 10.24 -3.93 15.85
C ARG A 95 11.47 -4.11 14.96
N GLY A 96 11.81 -3.09 14.14
CA GLY A 96 12.99 -3.13 13.27
C GLY A 96 12.77 -3.92 11.97
N ASN A 97 11.56 -4.42 11.71
CA ASN A 97 11.19 -5.05 10.46
C ASN A 97 10.50 -4.07 9.52
N VAL A 98 10.58 -4.36 8.25
CA VAL A 98 9.88 -3.64 7.17
C VAL A 98 9.15 -4.63 6.28
N TYR A 99 8.02 -4.19 5.71
CA TYR A 99 7.48 -4.82 4.52
C TYR A 99 8.25 -4.27 3.34
N ALA A 100 8.83 -5.14 2.54
CA ALA A 100 9.65 -4.78 1.40
C ALA A 100 9.31 -5.63 0.18
N ALA A 101 9.53 -5.09 -0.99
CA ALA A 101 9.52 -5.78 -2.27
C ALA A 101 10.52 -5.09 -3.19
N MET A 102 10.84 -5.68 -4.33
CA MET A 102 11.64 -5.02 -5.36
C MET A 102 10.84 -4.95 -6.65
N TYR A 103 10.88 -3.79 -7.29
CA TYR A 103 10.24 -3.56 -8.59
C TYR A 103 11.22 -2.92 -9.57
N GLY A 104 11.14 -3.30 -10.85
CA GLY A 104 11.75 -2.52 -11.92
C GLY A 104 10.77 -1.44 -12.39
N SER A 105 11.28 -0.21 -12.59
CA SER A 105 10.51 0.91 -13.13
C SER A 105 11.32 1.55 -14.25
N PHE A 106 11.21 0.98 -15.44
CA PHE A 106 11.89 1.45 -16.65
C PHE A 106 10.84 1.83 -17.69
N ASP A 107 10.65 1.03 -18.74
CA ASP A 107 9.60 1.26 -19.72
C ASP A 107 8.23 0.76 -19.22
N GLU A 108 8.25 -0.29 -18.39
CA GLU A 108 7.10 -0.83 -17.67
C GLU A 108 7.44 -0.99 -16.18
N ILE A 109 6.45 -1.23 -15.36
CA ILE A 109 6.61 -1.63 -13.96
C ILE A 109 6.41 -3.15 -13.88
N TRP A 110 7.37 -3.85 -13.28
CA TRP A 110 7.25 -5.28 -12.95
C TRP A 110 7.78 -5.56 -11.57
N GLN A 111 7.27 -6.61 -10.96
CA GLN A 111 7.77 -7.07 -9.67
C GLN A 111 8.99 -7.96 -9.89
N GLU A 112 10.14 -7.54 -9.36
CA GLU A 112 11.42 -8.26 -9.42
C GLU A 112 11.56 -9.26 -8.27
N ALA A 113 11.19 -8.86 -7.05
CA ALA A 113 11.13 -9.72 -5.89
C ALA A 113 9.79 -9.56 -5.15
N PRO A 114 9.24 -10.68 -4.62
CA PRO A 114 7.95 -10.68 -3.94
C PRO A 114 8.00 -9.86 -2.64
N ALA A 115 6.79 -9.46 -2.19
CA ALA A 115 6.65 -8.76 -0.92
C ALA A 115 6.90 -9.71 0.26
N GLU A 116 7.72 -9.27 1.19
CA GLU A 116 8.06 -9.99 2.42
C GLU A 116 8.14 -9.05 3.63
N ALA A 117 8.13 -9.64 4.82
CA ALA A 117 8.44 -8.95 6.07
C ALA A 117 9.80 -9.44 6.58
N ALA A 118 10.79 -8.56 6.59
CA ALA A 118 12.16 -8.89 6.98
C ALA A 118 12.77 -7.77 7.81
N SER A 119 13.89 -8.04 8.46
CA SER A 119 14.64 -6.99 9.16
C SER A 119 15.18 -5.98 8.15
N ILE A 120 15.27 -4.72 8.55
CA ILE A 120 15.84 -3.68 7.67
C ILE A 120 17.28 -4.01 7.26
N ASP A 121 18.04 -4.69 8.12
CA ASP A 121 19.42 -5.10 7.83
C ASP A 121 19.50 -6.12 6.68
N GLU A 122 18.62 -7.10 6.69
CA GLU A 122 18.54 -8.11 5.63
C GLU A 122 18.10 -7.49 4.31
N VAL A 123 17.09 -6.62 4.34
CA VAL A 123 16.57 -5.93 3.15
C VAL A 123 17.62 -5.02 2.52
N VAL A 124 18.32 -4.21 3.33
CA VAL A 124 19.37 -3.31 2.85
C VAL A 124 20.54 -4.10 2.23
N LYS A 125 20.96 -5.18 2.88
CA LYS A 125 22.02 -6.06 2.38
C LYS A 125 21.62 -6.73 1.06
N ALA A 126 20.41 -7.23 0.96
CA ALA A 126 19.90 -7.83 -0.28
C ALA A 126 19.83 -6.80 -1.40
N ALA A 127 19.30 -5.62 -1.13
CA ALA A 127 19.20 -4.53 -2.09
C ALA A 127 20.59 -4.07 -2.56
N ALA A 128 21.54 -3.85 -1.66
CA ALA A 128 22.91 -3.44 -2.02
C ALA A 128 23.62 -4.45 -2.93
N SER A 129 23.30 -5.74 -2.84
CA SER A 129 23.86 -6.80 -3.68
C SER A 129 23.16 -6.97 -5.04
N HIS A 130 22.01 -6.33 -5.25
CA HIS A 130 21.21 -6.51 -6.46
C HIS A 130 21.90 -5.97 -7.72
N GLY A 131 22.67 -4.89 -7.60
CA GLY A 131 23.27 -4.18 -8.72
C GLY A 131 22.31 -3.22 -9.42
N GLY A 132 22.86 -2.13 -9.97
CA GLY A 132 22.08 -1.08 -10.63
C GLY A 132 21.58 0.01 -9.66
N PRO A 133 20.94 1.05 -10.20
CA PRO A 133 20.41 2.16 -9.39
C PRO A 133 19.17 1.73 -8.62
N ILE A 134 19.19 1.87 -7.30
CA ILE A 134 18.08 1.57 -6.41
C ILE A 134 17.56 2.85 -5.78
N LEU A 135 16.25 3.02 -5.80
CA LEU A 135 15.53 4.14 -5.18
C LEU A 135 14.51 3.59 -4.18
N ALA A 136 14.78 3.77 -2.90
CA ALA A 136 13.86 3.39 -1.83
C ALA A 136 12.75 4.43 -1.67
N VAL A 137 11.52 3.98 -1.36
CA VAL A 137 10.32 4.81 -1.22
C VAL A 137 9.41 4.26 -0.12
N GLY A 138 8.64 5.12 0.52
CA GLY A 138 7.71 4.76 1.58
C GLY A 138 8.16 5.24 2.95
N GLU A 139 7.31 5.11 3.96
CA GLU A 139 7.61 5.56 5.32
C GLU A 139 8.80 4.83 5.93
N GLY A 140 8.97 3.53 5.62
CA GLY A 140 10.13 2.75 6.04
C GLY A 140 11.43 3.27 5.40
N ALA A 141 11.39 3.76 4.16
CA ALA A 141 12.56 4.36 3.51
C ALA A 141 12.96 5.67 4.20
N GLU A 142 12.01 6.47 4.62
CA GLU A 142 12.27 7.70 5.37
C GLU A 142 12.81 7.40 6.77
N MET A 143 12.22 6.44 7.47
CA MET A 143 12.62 6.00 8.81
C MET A 143 14.08 5.51 8.84
N TYR A 144 14.51 4.79 7.81
CA TYR A 144 15.84 4.20 7.71
C TYR A 144 16.76 4.89 6.69
N ARG A 145 16.48 6.17 6.38
CA ARG A 145 17.18 6.96 5.36
C ARG A 145 18.71 6.90 5.47
N GLU A 146 19.24 7.16 6.64
CA GLU A 146 20.70 7.19 6.86
C GLU A 146 21.34 5.83 6.55
N LYS A 147 20.69 4.75 6.95
CA LYS A 147 21.16 3.40 6.72
C LYS A 147 21.15 3.03 5.23
N LEU A 148 20.09 3.40 4.51
CA LEU A 148 19.96 3.18 3.08
C LEU A 148 21.04 3.94 2.30
N LEU A 149 21.25 5.22 2.65
CA LEU A 149 22.25 6.06 2.01
C LEU A 149 23.69 5.56 2.26
N ALA A 150 23.97 5.02 3.44
CA ALA A 150 25.28 4.45 3.76
C ALA A 150 25.66 3.25 2.84
N GLU A 151 24.69 2.52 2.36
CA GLU A 151 24.86 1.39 1.42
C GLU A 151 24.62 1.79 -0.04
N GLY A 152 24.60 3.10 -0.34
CA GLY A 152 24.47 3.63 -1.70
C GLY A 152 23.05 3.56 -2.29
N ILE A 153 22.05 3.21 -1.49
CA ILE A 153 20.64 3.18 -1.91
C ILE A 153 20.07 4.59 -1.77
N GLN A 154 19.61 5.16 -2.88
CA GLN A 154 18.97 6.47 -2.84
C GLN A 154 17.59 6.40 -2.19
N VAL A 155 17.14 7.50 -1.58
CA VAL A 155 15.82 7.58 -0.95
C VAL A 155 15.01 8.67 -1.63
N ALA A 156 13.81 8.32 -2.05
CA ALA A 156 12.88 9.23 -2.71
C ALA A 156 12.55 10.44 -1.81
N PRO A 157 12.19 11.58 -2.41
CA PRO A 157 11.73 12.74 -1.65
C PRO A 157 10.50 12.41 -0.78
N PRO A 158 10.35 13.01 0.41
CA PRO A 158 9.29 12.67 1.37
C PRO A 158 7.87 12.72 0.78
N HIS A 159 7.60 13.64 -0.15
CA HIS A 159 6.30 13.75 -0.80
C HIS A 159 5.91 12.53 -1.66
N ASN A 160 6.86 11.66 -2.00
CA ASN A 160 6.59 10.40 -2.71
C ASN A 160 6.46 9.21 -1.78
N CYS A 161 6.77 9.37 -0.49
CA CYS A 161 6.82 8.26 0.48
C CYS A 161 5.45 7.85 1.05
N CYS A 162 4.37 8.48 0.62
CA CYS A 162 3.01 8.13 1.03
C CYS A 162 2.25 7.43 -0.10
N ALA A 163 1.60 6.32 0.17
CA ALA A 163 0.73 5.67 -0.81
C ALA A 163 -0.47 6.59 -1.12
N ARG A 164 -0.63 6.95 -2.38
CA ARG A 164 -1.68 7.86 -2.85
C ARG A 164 -2.82 7.09 -3.50
N ALA A 165 -4.04 7.56 -3.32
CA ALA A 165 -5.20 6.98 -4.02
C ALA A 165 -5.05 7.04 -5.54
N SER A 166 -4.45 8.11 -6.08
CA SER A 166 -4.13 8.23 -7.51
C SER A 166 -3.17 7.13 -8.00
N SER A 167 -2.18 6.75 -7.20
CA SER A 167 -1.23 5.69 -7.55
C SER A 167 -1.88 4.32 -7.49
N VAL A 168 -2.77 4.08 -6.53
CA VAL A 168 -3.64 2.89 -6.49
C VAL A 168 -4.51 2.83 -7.73
N ALA A 169 -5.13 3.96 -8.11
CA ALA A 169 -5.99 4.04 -9.30
C ALA A 169 -5.21 3.76 -10.59
N MET A 170 -3.99 4.30 -10.73
CA MET A 170 -3.14 4.07 -11.92
C MET A 170 -2.72 2.60 -12.04
N ALA A 171 -2.29 1.98 -10.95
CA ALA A 171 -1.97 0.55 -10.92
C ALA A 171 -3.17 -0.31 -11.28
N ALA A 172 -4.34 0.02 -10.73
CA ALA A 172 -5.59 -0.67 -11.02
C ALA A 172 -6.04 -0.46 -12.47
N PHE A 173 -5.87 0.73 -13.04
CA PHE A 173 -6.25 1.05 -14.40
C PHE A 173 -5.53 0.15 -15.42
N VAL A 174 -4.22 -0.02 -15.27
CA VAL A 174 -3.43 -0.91 -16.13
C VAL A 174 -3.91 -2.36 -16.06
N ARG A 175 -4.33 -2.82 -14.88
CA ARG A 175 -4.91 -4.15 -14.68
C ARG A 175 -6.29 -4.26 -15.34
N TRP A 176 -7.10 -3.23 -15.14
CA TRP A 176 -8.44 -3.16 -15.71
C TRP A 176 -8.43 -3.21 -17.25
N GLU A 177 -7.53 -2.48 -17.89
CA GLU A 177 -7.35 -2.54 -19.36
C GLU A 177 -6.95 -3.94 -19.87
N LYS A 178 -6.25 -4.72 -19.01
CA LYS A 178 -5.88 -6.12 -19.30
C LYS A 178 -7.00 -7.12 -18.91
N GLY A 179 -8.16 -6.64 -18.44
CA GLY A 179 -9.26 -7.48 -17.96
C GLY A 179 -8.98 -8.19 -16.62
N GLN A 180 -7.95 -7.76 -15.88
CA GLN A 180 -7.59 -8.32 -14.58
C GLN A 180 -8.41 -7.64 -13.48
N ILE A 181 -9.51 -8.27 -13.11
CA ILE A 181 -10.42 -7.81 -12.06
C ILE A 181 -10.50 -8.85 -10.95
N ASP A 182 -10.80 -8.39 -9.75
CA ASP A 182 -10.97 -9.27 -8.59
C ASP A 182 -12.45 -9.55 -8.33
N ASP A 183 -12.73 -10.75 -7.81
CA ASP A 183 -14.05 -11.06 -7.28
C ASP A 183 -14.23 -10.34 -5.91
N PRO A 184 -15.22 -9.44 -5.77
CA PRO A 184 -15.45 -8.74 -4.52
C PRO A 184 -15.69 -9.66 -3.32
N LEU A 185 -16.20 -10.87 -3.53
CA LEU A 185 -16.44 -11.82 -2.45
C LEU A 185 -15.14 -12.51 -1.99
N GLN A 186 -14.20 -12.70 -2.90
CA GLN A 186 -12.96 -13.44 -2.63
C GLN A 186 -11.76 -12.55 -2.32
N LEU A 187 -11.77 -11.26 -2.73
CA LEU A 187 -10.65 -10.37 -2.45
C LEU A 187 -10.41 -10.26 -0.95
N MET A 188 -9.23 -10.64 -0.52
CA MET A 188 -8.79 -10.60 0.89
C MET A 188 -7.64 -9.62 1.08
N PRO A 189 -7.52 -9.04 2.29
CA PRO A 189 -6.33 -8.28 2.63
C PRO A 189 -5.06 -9.14 2.51
N ASN A 190 -3.99 -8.53 2.00
CA ASN A 190 -2.67 -9.17 1.97
C ASN A 190 -1.98 -9.01 3.33
N TYR A 191 -2.15 -9.99 4.21
CA TYR A 191 -1.51 -10.06 5.51
C TYR A 191 -0.15 -10.77 5.39
N ILE A 192 0.91 -10.05 5.01
CA ILE A 192 2.27 -10.60 4.96
C ILE A 192 2.72 -11.04 6.36
N ARG A 193 2.32 -10.29 7.40
CA ARG A 193 2.56 -10.64 8.80
C ARG A 193 1.24 -11.02 9.46
N ARG A 194 1.25 -12.09 10.25
CA ARG A 194 0.10 -12.48 11.08
C ARG A 194 -0.21 -11.41 12.12
N SER A 195 -1.47 -11.29 12.50
CA SER A 195 -1.88 -10.36 13.54
C SER A 195 -1.20 -10.68 14.87
N GLU A 196 -0.95 -9.68 15.70
CA GLU A 196 -0.38 -9.90 17.05
C GLU A 196 -1.27 -10.83 17.90
N ALA A 197 -2.59 -10.76 17.70
CA ALA A 197 -3.54 -11.62 18.36
C ALA A 197 -3.37 -13.11 17.97
N GLU A 198 -3.15 -13.40 16.70
CA GLU A 198 -2.88 -14.77 16.22
C GLU A 198 -1.56 -15.29 16.77
N VAL A 199 -0.50 -14.48 16.74
CA VAL A 199 0.82 -14.84 17.30
C VAL A 199 0.73 -15.07 18.81
N LEU A 200 -0.01 -14.24 19.53
CA LEU A 200 -0.21 -14.41 20.97
C LEU A 200 -1.04 -15.65 21.27
N TRP A 201 -2.09 -15.89 20.51
CA TRP A 201 -2.95 -17.05 20.65
C TRP A 201 -2.17 -18.37 20.43
N GLU A 202 -1.35 -18.45 19.38
CA GLU A 202 -0.48 -19.62 19.12
C GLU A 202 0.51 -19.87 20.27
N LYS A 203 1.14 -18.79 20.80
CA LYS A 203 2.03 -18.90 21.97
C LYS A 203 1.32 -19.42 23.22
N LEU A 204 0.07 -19.00 23.45
CA LEU A 204 -0.71 -19.42 24.61
C LEU A 204 -1.23 -20.85 24.48
N HIS A 205 -1.44 -21.38 23.26
CA HIS A 205 -2.01 -22.69 23.01
C HIS A 205 -0.97 -23.72 22.52
N GLY A 206 0.33 -23.38 22.54
CA GLY A 206 1.42 -24.33 22.28
C GLY A 206 1.46 -24.88 20.85
N MET A 207 0.89 -24.18 19.90
CA MET A 207 1.01 -24.50 18.48
C MET A 207 2.24 -23.79 17.91
N ASN A 208 3.38 -24.49 17.92
CA ASN A 208 4.62 -24.09 17.23
C ASN A 208 4.66 -24.69 15.83
#